data_35bca9f8fd9b036d4521602e8d99b260
#
_entry.id   35bca9f8fd9b036d4521602e8d99b260
#
_cell.length_a   1.000
_cell.length_b   1.000
_cell.length_c   1.000
_cell.angle_alpha   90.00
_cell.angle_beta   90.00
_cell.angle_gamma   90.00
#
_symmetry.space_group_name_H-M   'P 1'
#
loop_
_entity.id
_entity.type
_entity.pdbx_description
1 polymer ?
#
loop_
_entity_poly.entity_id
_entity_poly.type
_entity_poly.pdbx_seq_one_letter_code
_entity_poly.pdbx_strand_id
1 'polypeptide(L)'
;MQLHHDFAQKLPHLVRPTEGEEQPNPEMVILNEELARQLGFDPDWLRSSEGIDFLTGRAGGHAMAYSGFQFGAFNPQMGDGRAMLLGEVEKDGRLWDLHAKGTGLTPFSRLGSDGRGTLSSMLREYLISEA
;
A
#
# COMPACT_ATOMS: atom_id res chain seq x y z
N MET A 1 -17.08 6.48 -4.13
CA MET A 1 -15.83 7.19 -3.78
C MET A 1 -14.92 7.17 -4.99
N GLN A 2 -14.22 8.26 -5.22
CA GLN A 2 -13.29 8.39 -6.35
C GLN A 2 -11.84 8.32 -5.85
N LEU A 3 -11.05 7.41 -6.41
CA LEU A 3 -9.62 7.34 -6.20
C LEU A 3 -8.92 8.32 -7.15
N HIS A 4 -8.00 9.10 -6.61
CA HIS A 4 -7.11 9.96 -7.38
C HIS A 4 -5.78 9.22 -7.63
N HIS A 5 -5.06 9.62 -8.66
CA HIS A 5 -3.72 9.10 -9.00
C HIS A 5 -2.77 10.26 -9.30
N ASP A 6 -2.87 11.32 -8.51
CA ASP A 6 -2.16 12.57 -8.71
C ASP A 6 -0.65 12.38 -8.69
N PHE A 7 -0.13 11.61 -7.74
CA PHE A 7 1.30 11.35 -7.64
C PHE A 7 1.83 10.68 -8.92
N ALA A 8 1.18 9.61 -9.35
CA ALA A 8 1.61 8.88 -10.54
C ALA A 8 1.49 9.72 -11.82
N GLN A 9 0.46 10.56 -11.92
CA GLN A 9 0.25 11.43 -13.07
C GLN A 9 1.24 12.60 -13.13
N LYS A 10 1.55 13.20 -11.98
CA LYS A 10 2.46 14.34 -11.88
C LYS A 10 3.94 13.95 -11.92
N LEU A 11 4.26 12.76 -11.42
CA LEU A 11 5.63 12.25 -11.31
C LEU A 11 5.79 10.86 -11.94
N PRO A 12 5.44 10.72 -13.24
CA PRO A 12 5.41 9.39 -13.88
C PRO A 12 6.78 8.71 -13.94
N HIS A 13 7.86 9.46 -13.86
CA HIS A 13 9.23 8.92 -13.85
C HIS A 13 9.64 8.33 -12.49
N LEU A 14 8.89 8.62 -11.41
CA LEU A 14 9.13 8.11 -10.07
C LEU A 14 8.24 6.91 -9.70
N VAL A 15 7.44 6.42 -10.63
CA VAL A 15 6.54 5.30 -10.38
C VAL A 15 6.69 4.21 -11.42
N ARG A 16 6.35 2.99 -11.04
CA ARG A 16 6.17 1.84 -11.94
C ARG A 16 4.83 1.19 -11.64
N PRO A 17 3.98 0.95 -12.65
CA PRO A 17 2.75 0.19 -12.46
C PRO A 17 3.07 -1.17 -11.85
N THR A 18 2.28 -1.57 -10.88
CA THR A 18 2.41 -2.88 -10.23
C THR A 18 1.05 -3.39 -9.79
N GLU A 19 0.96 -4.66 -9.52
CA GLU A 19 -0.25 -5.33 -9.06
C GLU A 19 0.14 -6.25 -7.91
N GLY A 20 -0.70 -6.29 -6.88
CA GLY A 20 -0.52 -7.22 -5.77
C GLY A 20 -0.65 -8.67 -6.24
N GLU A 21 0.10 -9.57 -5.63
CA GLU A 21 0.01 -10.99 -5.91
C GLU A 21 -1.30 -11.57 -5.35
N GLU A 22 -1.79 -12.64 -5.96
CA GLU A 22 -2.94 -13.37 -5.44
C GLU A 22 -2.65 -13.90 -4.04
N GLN A 23 -3.59 -13.66 -3.13
CA GLN A 23 -3.50 -14.13 -1.75
C GLN A 23 -4.42 -15.34 -1.59
N PRO A 24 -3.91 -16.51 -1.17
CA PRO A 24 -4.75 -17.67 -0.93
C PRO A 24 -5.65 -17.43 0.30
N ASN A 25 -6.97 -17.54 0.10
CA ASN A 25 -7.97 -17.37 1.16
C ASN A 25 -7.74 -16.14 2.05
N PRO A 26 -7.73 -14.91 1.47
CA PRO A 26 -7.47 -13.72 2.26
C PRO A 26 -8.57 -13.47 3.28
N GLU A 27 -8.17 -13.13 4.51
CA GLU A 27 -9.07 -12.79 5.60
C GLU A 27 -8.72 -11.41 6.18
N MET A 28 -9.74 -10.63 6.51
CA MET A 28 -9.56 -9.38 7.24
C MET A 28 -9.25 -9.71 8.70
N VAL A 29 -8.01 -9.45 9.14
CA VAL A 29 -7.59 -9.68 10.52
C VAL A 29 -8.06 -8.56 11.44
N ILE A 30 -7.85 -7.32 11.00
CA ILE A 30 -8.22 -6.12 11.75
C ILE A 30 -8.52 -4.98 10.77
N LEU A 31 -9.49 -4.15 11.10
CA LEU A 31 -9.84 -2.97 10.33
C LEU A 31 -10.10 -1.80 11.29
N ASN A 32 -9.39 -0.69 11.07
CA ASN A 32 -9.74 0.57 11.72
C ASN A 32 -10.97 1.18 11.01
N GLU A 33 -12.16 0.83 11.51
CA GLU A 33 -13.42 1.26 10.90
C GLU A 33 -13.63 2.77 10.99
N GLU A 34 -13.16 3.39 12.07
CA GLU A 34 -13.28 4.83 12.24
C GLU A 34 -12.48 5.57 11.15
N LEU A 35 -11.21 5.19 10.96
CA LEU A 35 -10.39 5.74 9.89
C LEU A 35 -10.98 5.46 8.50
N ALA A 36 -11.49 4.26 8.29
CA ALA A 36 -12.14 3.91 7.01
C ALA A 36 -13.29 4.88 6.70
N ARG A 37 -14.18 5.11 7.68
CA ARG A 37 -15.30 6.06 7.51
C ARG A 37 -14.82 7.50 7.33
N GLN A 38 -13.80 7.93 8.07
CA GLN A 38 -13.20 9.26 7.92
C GLN A 38 -12.66 9.50 6.52
N LEU A 39 -12.09 8.47 5.89
CA LEU A 39 -11.58 8.52 4.52
C LEU A 39 -12.66 8.29 3.46
N GLY A 40 -13.91 8.08 3.86
CA GLY A 40 -15.04 7.90 2.95
C GLY A 40 -15.26 6.47 2.46
N PHE A 41 -14.66 5.48 3.11
CA PHE A 41 -14.89 4.08 2.82
C PHE A 41 -16.05 3.51 3.64
N ASP A 42 -16.78 2.59 3.03
CA ASP A 42 -17.69 1.71 3.75
C ASP A 42 -16.91 0.51 4.33
N PRO A 43 -16.87 0.33 5.66
CA PRO A 43 -16.19 -0.80 6.28
C PRO A 43 -16.70 -2.16 5.81
N ASP A 44 -17.99 -2.29 5.51
CA ASP A 44 -18.56 -3.54 5.02
C ASP A 44 -18.08 -3.84 3.60
N TRP A 45 -17.96 -2.83 2.74
CA TRP A 45 -17.36 -3.00 1.42
C TRP A 45 -15.88 -3.38 1.54
N LEU A 46 -15.12 -2.77 2.45
CA LEU A 46 -13.71 -3.14 2.65
C LEU A 46 -13.53 -4.61 3.09
N ARG A 47 -14.54 -5.20 3.73
CA ARG A 47 -14.55 -6.63 4.10
C ARG A 47 -15.03 -7.55 2.97
N SER A 48 -15.60 -7.00 1.92
CA SER A 48 -16.03 -7.79 0.75
C SER A 48 -14.83 -8.30 -0.04
N SER A 49 -15.06 -9.24 -0.95
CA SER A 49 -14.03 -9.72 -1.87
C SER A 49 -13.42 -8.60 -2.71
N GLU A 50 -14.24 -7.67 -3.18
CA GLU A 50 -13.77 -6.49 -3.94
C GLU A 50 -12.91 -5.57 -3.07
N GLY A 51 -13.31 -5.31 -1.83
CA GLY A 51 -12.55 -4.49 -0.89
C GLY A 51 -11.22 -5.15 -0.53
N ILE A 52 -11.20 -6.46 -0.32
CA ILE A 52 -9.98 -7.21 -0.06
C ILE A 52 -9.05 -7.18 -1.28
N ASP A 53 -9.56 -7.36 -2.48
CA ASP A 53 -8.78 -7.24 -3.71
C ASP A 53 -8.19 -5.82 -3.87
N PHE A 54 -8.97 -4.80 -3.56
CA PHE A 54 -8.49 -3.43 -3.52
C PHE A 54 -7.35 -3.26 -2.51
N LEU A 55 -7.54 -3.66 -1.25
CA LEU A 55 -6.56 -3.50 -0.18
C LEU A 55 -5.28 -4.31 -0.40
N THR A 56 -5.37 -5.43 -1.12
CA THR A 56 -4.21 -6.26 -1.47
C THR A 56 -3.55 -5.87 -2.79
N GLY A 57 -4.03 -4.81 -3.43
CA GLY A 57 -3.44 -4.28 -4.67
C GLY A 57 -3.77 -5.08 -5.92
N ARG A 58 -4.75 -6.00 -5.88
CA ARG A 58 -5.17 -6.78 -7.05
C ARG A 58 -5.80 -5.92 -8.15
N ALA A 59 -6.38 -4.79 -7.77
CA ALA A 59 -6.89 -3.81 -8.72
C ALA A 59 -5.79 -2.95 -9.36
N GLY A 60 -4.53 -3.16 -8.99
CA GLY A 60 -3.38 -2.40 -9.47
C GLY A 60 -3.06 -1.17 -8.62
N GLY A 61 -1.90 -0.61 -8.88
CA GLY A 61 -1.35 0.57 -8.24
C GLY A 61 0.05 0.86 -8.77
N HIS A 62 0.85 1.54 -7.98
CA HIS A 62 2.18 1.97 -8.39
C HIS A 62 3.21 1.72 -7.29
N ALA A 63 4.34 1.12 -7.66
CA ALA A 63 5.52 1.11 -6.82
C ALA A 63 6.28 2.43 -7.01
N MET A 64 6.63 3.11 -5.92
CA MET A 64 7.33 4.39 -5.96
C MET A 64 8.83 4.19 -5.84
N ALA A 65 9.59 4.99 -6.61
CA ALA A 65 11.04 5.10 -6.49
C ALA A 65 11.40 6.28 -5.58
N TYR A 66 12.30 6.06 -4.63
CA TYR A 66 12.81 7.10 -3.74
C TYR A 66 14.17 6.72 -3.20
N SER A 67 14.90 7.70 -2.67
CA SER A 67 16.12 7.45 -1.90
C SER A 67 15.78 7.09 -0.45
N GLY A 68 16.72 6.47 0.24
CA GLY A 68 16.52 6.09 1.63
C GLY A 68 17.83 5.94 2.39
N PHE A 69 17.71 5.68 3.66
CA PHE A 69 18.82 5.43 4.56
C PHE A 69 18.65 4.07 5.23
N GLN A 70 19.59 3.18 5.04
CA GLN A 70 19.49 1.81 5.53
C GLN A 70 20.85 1.25 5.93
N PHE A 71 20.89 0.52 7.03
CA PHE A 71 22.15 -0.05 7.59
C PHE A 71 23.27 0.98 7.78
N GLY A 72 22.91 2.19 8.21
CA GLY A 72 23.86 3.28 8.42
C GLY A 72 24.39 3.96 7.14
N ALA A 73 23.82 3.65 5.97
CA ALA A 73 24.25 4.21 4.70
C ALA A 73 23.09 4.81 3.90
N PHE A 74 23.36 5.93 3.24
CA PHE A 74 22.45 6.51 2.27
C PHE A 74 22.43 5.67 0.99
N ASN A 75 21.24 5.38 0.50
CA ASN A 75 21.03 4.72 -0.78
C ASN A 75 20.23 5.68 -1.68
N PRO A 76 20.81 6.15 -2.80
CA PRO A 76 20.14 7.08 -3.70
C PRO A 76 18.96 6.48 -4.45
N GLN A 77 18.92 5.15 -4.58
CA GLN A 77 17.90 4.44 -5.32
C GLN A 77 17.39 3.25 -4.53
N MET A 78 16.33 3.48 -3.78
CA MET A 78 15.49 2.47 -3.16
C MET A 78 14.12 2.47 -3.85
N GLY A 79 13.08 2.19 -3.12
CA GLY A 79 11.71 2.25 -3.57
C GLY A 79 10.85 1.27 -2.81
N ASP A 80 9.60 1.16 -3.23
CA ASP A 80 8.60 0.28 -2.68
C ASP A 80 8.91 -1.19 -3.01
N GLY A 81 9.84 -1.80 -2.28
CA GLY A 81 10.28 -3.19 -2.52
C GLY A 81 9.23 -4.23 -2.16
N ARG A 82 8.27 -3.90 -1.31
CA ARG A 82 7.11 -4.74 -0.93
C ARG A 82 5.87 -3.92 -0.63
N ALA A 83 5.84 -2.69 -1.07
CA ALA A 83 4.74 -1.77 -0.89
C ALA A 83 4.29 -1.23 -2.24
N MET A 84 3.09 -0.68 -2.28
CA MET A 84 2.56 -0.01 -3.45
C MET A 84 1.58 1.06 -3.06
N LEU A 85 1.56 2.15 -3.84
CA LEU A 85 0.55 3.19 -3.75
C LEU A 85 -0.70 2.71 -4.49
N LEU A 86 -1.81 2.56 -3.78
CA LEU A 86 -3.10 2.20 -4.38
C LEU A 86 -3.74 3.39 -5.07
N GLY A 87 -3.50 4.57 -4.56
CA GLY A 87 -4.03 5.84 -5.02
C GLY A 87 -4.19 6.81 -3.87
N GLU A 88 -4.81 7.94 -4.12
CA GLU A 88 -5.11 8.94 -3.10
C GLU A 88 -6.61 9.13 -2.93
N VAL A 89 -7.05 9.41 -1.71
CA VAL A 89 -8.41 9.87 -1.41
C VAL A 89 -8.39 11.33 -0.99
N GLU A 90 -9.34 12.11 -1.47
CA GLU A 90 -9.51 13.49 -1.04
C GLU A 90 -10.40 13.54 0.20
N LYS A 91 -9.91 14.19 1.25
CA LYS A 91 -10.65 14.47 2.46
C LYS A 91 -10.27 15.83 3.03
N ASP A 92 -11.27 16.67 3.25
CA ASP A 92 -11.11 18.02 3.80
C ASP A 92 -10.10 18.88 3.03
N GLY A 93 -10.14 18.82 1.69
CA GLY A 93 -9.25 19.56 0.79
C GLY A 93 -7.81 19.06 0.76
N ARG A 94 -7.55 17.85 1.27
CA ARG A 94 -6.23 17.19 1.24
C ARG A 94 -6.32 15.84 0.56
N LEU A 95 -5.24 15.46 -0.10
CA LEU A 95 -5.05 14.11 -0.60
C LEU A 95 -4.33 13.26 0.46
N TRP A 96 -4.86 12.08 0.68
CA TRP A 96 -4.30 11.08 1.58
C TRP A 96 -3.88 9.87 0.77
N ASP A 97 -2.60 9.52 0.87
CA ASP A 97 -2.06 8.35 0.17
C ASP A 97 -2.53 7.06 0.83
N LEU A 98 -3.00 6.14 0.01
CA LEU A 98 -3.34 4.78 0.42
C LEU A 98 -2.24 3.83 -0.02
N HIS A 99 -1.54 3.26 0.93
CA HIS A 99 -0.44 2.34 0.70
C HIS A 99 -0.81 0.92 1.14
N ALA A 100 -0.58 -0.06 0.26
CA ALA A 100 -0.55 -1.48 0.63
C ALA A 100 0.89 -1.91 0.89
N LYS A 101 1.11 -2.83 1.83
CA LYS A 101 2.44 -3.33 2.17
C LYS A 101 2.42 -4.84 2.42
N GLY A 102 3.40 -5.53 1.86
CA GLY A 102 3.51 -6.98 1.98
C GLY A 102 2.67 -7.74 0.97
N THR A 103 2.28 -7.11 -0.13
CA THR A 103 1.35 -7.65 -1.13
C THR A 103 2.03 -8.47 -2.23
N GLY A 104 3.33 -8.62 -2.19
CA GLY A 104 4.12 -9.38 -3.16
C GLY A 104 5.28 -8.58 -3.74
N LEU A 105 5.89 -9.13 -4.78
CA LEU A 105 7.01 -8.50 -5.46
C LEU A 105 6.59 -7.25 -6.24
N THR A 106 7.49 -6.29 -6.28
CA THR A 106 7.39 -5.07 -7.08
C THR A 106 8.65 -4.93 -7.96
N PRO A 107 8.66 -4.00 -8.93
CA PRO A 107 9.89 -3.71 -9.70
C PRO A 107 11.10 -3.26 -8.86
N PHE A 108 10.89 -2.86 -7.60
CA PHE A 108 11.94 -2.43 -6.68
C PHE A 108 12.26 -3.44 -5.57
N SER A 109 11.73 -4.65 -5.65
CA SER A 109 12.00 -5.69 -4.68
C SER A 109 13.48 -6.10 -4.70
N ARG A 110 14.03 -6.39 -3.50
CA ARG A 110 15.38 -6.91 -3.38
C ARG A 110 15.47 -8.34 -3.90
N LEU A 111 16.63 -8.70 -4.40
CA LEU A 111 16.93 -10.10 -4.74
C LEU A 111 16.74 -11.00 -3.51
N GLY A 112 16.05 -12.11 -3.71
CA GLY A 112 15.77 -13.08 -2.65
C GLY A 112 14.60 -12.73 -1.74
N SER A 113 13.95 -11.56 -1.91
CA SER A 113 12.70 -11.22 -1.24
C SER A 113 11.52 -11.84 -1.98
N ASP A 114 10.48 -12.24 -1.24
CA ASP A 114 9.18 -12.61 -1.81
C ASP A 114 8.18 -11.43 -1.84
N GLY A 115 8.58 -10.27 -1.32
CA GLY A 115 7.74 -9.08 -1.25
C GLY A 115 6.55 -9.18 -0.28
N ARG A 116 6.46 -10.26 0.49
CA ARG A 116 5.37 -10.51 1.43
C ARG A 116 5.71 -10.04 2.84
N GLY A 117 4.67 -9.70 3.60
CA GLY A 117 4.79 -9.39 5.02
C GLY A 117 4.34 -10.56 5.89
N THR A 118 5.07 -10.83 6.97
CA THR A 118 4.60 -11.77 7.99
C THR A 118 3.48 -11.13 8.80
N LEU A 119 2.53 -11.93 9.27
CA LEU A 119 1.43 -11.42 10.11
C LEU A 119 1.95 -10.66 11.33
N SER A 120 2.98 -11.19 12.01
CA SER A 120 3.56 -10.56 13.19
C SER A 120 4.19 -9.18 12.89
N SER A 121 4.86 -9.03 11.74
CA SER A 121 5.45 -7.73 11.36
C SER A 121 4.37 -6.71 10.98
N MET A 122 3.33 -7.14 10.29
CA MET A 122 2.21 -6.27 9.90
C MET A 122 1.40 -5.81 11.12
N LEU A 123 1.16 -6.69 12.07
CA LEU A 123 0.49 -6.33 13.34
C LEU A 123 1.32 -5.33 14.16
N ARG A 124 2.65 -5.45 14.19
CA ARG A 124 3.52 -4.45 14.84
C ARG A 124 3.43 -3.09 14.16
N GLU A 125 3.43 -3.05 12.82
CA GLU A 125 3.28 -1.78 12.09
C GLU A 125 1.90 -1.16 12.36
N TYR A 126 0.84 -1.96 12.41
CA TYR A 126 -0.49 -1.49 12.76
C TYR A 126 -0.52 -0.84 14.15
N LEU A 127 0.00 -1.55 15.16
CA LEU A 127 0.03 -1.04 16.55
C LEU A 127 0.80 0.28 16.67
N ILE A 128 1.95 0.40 16.04
CA ILE A 128 2.76 1.62 16.07
C ILE A 128 2.08 2.76 15.33
N SER A 129 1.38 2.47 14.24
CA SER A 129 0.65 3.50 13.49
C SER A 129 -0.57 4.04 14.24
N GLU A 130 -1.15 3.26 15.15
CA GLU A 130 -2.30 3.68 15.98
C GLU A 130 -1.85 4.37 17.29
N ALA A 131 -0.59 4.30 17.65
CA ALA A 131 -0.03 4.95 18.85
C ALA A 131 0.31 6.42 18.58
#